data_2aa9d4cf8f691b3225498328943c016f
#
_entry.id   2aa9d4cf8f691b3225498328943c016f
#
_cell.length_a   1.000
_cell.length_b   1.000
_cell.length_c   1.000
_cell.angle_alpha   90.00
_cell.angle_beta   90.00
_cell.angle_gamma   90.00
#
_symmetry.space_group_name_H-M   'P 1'
#
loop_
_entity.id
_entity.type
_entity.pdbx_description
1 polymer ?
#
loop_
_entity_poly.entity_id
_entity_poly.type
_entity_poly.pdbx_seq_one_letter_code
_entity_poly.pdbx_strand_id
1 'polypeptide(L)'
;MENKEGIPRHVGIVMDGNGRWAKERGLPRIMGHHAGVRTVEEIGIAARDLGVSHLSLYAFSTENWKRPKGEVMGLMGLFRYYVRGKISAMNRDNMRMRFAGRLVDLPEDVQDILHEAEEQTGNNTGMDLIFCINYGGRQEILDGINRALASGKTEFASEDDLRPYLYLPDVPDPDLLIRTGGELRMSNFWLWSGAYSEYYFSDKYWPDFDAQELKKAIESYARRERRYGTA
;
A
#
# COMPACT_ATOMS: atom_id res chain seq x y z
N MET A 1 -7.09 7.94 -17.30
CA MET A 1 -8.51 8.12 -16.91
C MET A 1 -8.67 9.52 -16.34
N GLU A 2 -9.66 10.28 -16.83
CA GLU A 2 -9.98 11.56 -16.21
C GLU A 2 -10.44 11.33 -14.77
N ASN A 3 -9.89 12.11 -13.85
CA ASN A 3 -10.20 12.02 -12.42
C ASN A 3 -11.66 12.47 -12.21
N LYS A 4 -12.51 11.60 -11.70
CA LYS A 4 -13.86 12.02 -11.30
C LYS A 4 -13.71 13.03 -10.16
N GLU A 5 -14.33 14.18 -10.30
CA GLU A 5 -14.27 15.25 -9.29
C GLU A 5 -14.60 14.70 -7.90
N GLY A 6 -13.70 14.96 -6.93
CA GLY A 6 -13.87 14.47 -5.56
C GLY A 6 -13.37 13.04 -5.26
N ILE A 7 -12.87 12.29 -6.26
CA ILE A 7 -12.31 10.95 -6.02
C ILE A 7 -10.76 11.04 -5.98
N PRO A 8 -10.08 10.53 -4.92
CA PRO A 8 -8.63 10.49 -4.88
C PRO A 8 -8.10 9.54 -5.97
N ARG A 9 -7.06 9.95 -6.69
CA ARG A 9 -6.41 9.09 -7.70
C ARG A 9 -5.66 7.94 -7.04
N HIS A 10 -4.95 8.24 -5.95
CA HIS A 10 -4.16 7.28 -5.20
C HIS A 10 -4.58 7.28 -3.73
N VAL A 11 -5.01 6.13 -3.24
CA VAL A 11 -5.34 5.88 -1.84
C VAL A 11 -4.31 4.93 -1.25
N GLY A 12 -3.67 5.33 -0.15
CA GLY A 12 -2.77 4.46 0.62
C GLY A 12 -3.41 4.03 1.93
N ILE A 13 -3.31 2.75 2.31
CA ILE A 13 -3.90 2.23 3.54
C ILE A 13 -2.87 1.51 4.41
N VAL A 14 -2.75 1.97 5.66
CA VAL A 14 -2.06 1.23 6.73
C VAL A 14 -3.06 0.28 7.38
N MET A 15 -2.91 -1.00 7.11
CA MET A 15 -3.80 -2.10 7.53
C MET A 15 -3.51 -2.53 8.97
N ASP A 16 -3.81 -1.65 9.93
CA ASP A 16 -3.53 -1.90 11.36
C ASP A 16 -4.74 -2.50 12.10
N GLY A 17 -4.44 -3.19 13.20
CA GLY A 17 -5.44 -3.75 14.11
C GLY A 17 -5.67 -5.26 13.98
N ASN A 18 -5.07 -5.96 13.01
CA ASN A 18 -5.26 -7.41 12.82
C ASN A 18 -5.02 -8.23 14.12
N GLY A 19 -3.91 -7.95 14.82
CA GLY A 19 -3.57 -8.66 16.04
C GLY A 19 -4.51 -8.34 17.20
N ARG A 20 -4.96 -7.09 17.34
CA ARG A 20 -5.93 -6.65 18.37
C ARG A 20 -7.30 -7.28 18.12
N TRP A 21 -7.73 -7.27 16.87
CA TRP A 21 -8.96 -7.92 16.40
C TRP A 21 -9.02 -9.40 16.81
N ALA A 22 -7.94 -10.15 16.58
CA ALA A 22 -7.84 -11.56 16.96
C ALA A 22 -7.86 -11.73 18.48
N LYS A 23 -7.09 -10.91 19.22
CA LYS A 23 -7.01 -10.98 20.69
C LYS A 23 -8.37 -10.76 21.34
N GLU A 24 -9.17 -9.77 20.90
CA GLU A 24 -10.50 -9.50 21.43
C GLU A 24 -11.49 -10.66 21.21
N ARG A 25 -11.20 -11.52 20.22
CA ARG A 25 -12.02 -12.71 19.89
C ARG A 25 -11.44 -14.00 20.45
N GLY A 26 -10.41 -13.92 21.30
CA GLY A 26 -9.75 -15.10 21.86
C GLY A 26 -9.01 -15.97 20.81
N LEU A 27 -8.66 -15.39 19.67
CA LEU A 27 -8.04 -16.08 18.54
C LEU A 27 -6.51 -15.85 18.52
N PRO A 28 -5.75 -16.81 17.99
CA PRO A 28 -4.34 -16.61 17.69
C PRO A 28 -4.15 -15.42 16.74
N ARG A 29 -3.08 -14.64 16.92
CA ARG A 29 -2.79 -13.41 16.16
C ARG A 29 -2.82 -13.61 14.65
N ILE A 30 -2.36 -14.74 14.15
CA ILE A 30 -2.36 -15.09 12.72
C ILE A 30 -3.77 -15.14 12.13
N MET A 31 -4.78 -15.49 12.91
CA MET A 31 -6.17 -15.51 12.45
C MET A 31 -6.70 -14.11 12.11
N GLY A 32 -6.20 -13.07 12.80
CA GLY A 32 -6.48 -11.68 12.43
C GLY A 32 -5.91 -11.32 11.05
N HIS A 33 -4.70 -11.80 10.74
CA HIS A 33 -4.11 -11.59 9.42
C HIS A 33 -4.87 -12.35 8.33
N HIS A 34 -5.31 -13.57 8.59
CA HIS A 34 -6.19 -14.30 7.67
C HIS A 34 -7.53 -13.57 7.42
N ALA A 35 -8.13 -13.00 8.46
CA ALA A 35 -9.33 -12.19 8.31
C ALA A 35 -9.03 -10.92 7.48
N GLY A 36 -7.90 -10.26 7.74
CA GLY A 36 -7.47 -9.08 7.00
C GLY A 36 -7.21 -9.30 5.52
N VAL A 37 -6.84 -10.53 5.11
CA VAL A 37 -6.68 -10.87 3.68
C VAL A 37 -8.01 -10.79 2.91
N ARG A 38 -9.13 -11.18 3.54
CA ARG A 38 -10.45 -11.03 2.93
C ARG A 38 -10.83 -9.57 2.75
N THR A 39 -10.47 -8.74 3.72
CA THR A 39 -10.67 -7.29 3.65
C THR A 39 -9.88 -6.66 2.50
N VAL A 40 -8.65 -7.14 2.20
CA VAL A 40 -7.88 -6.69 1.03
C VAL A 40 -8.69 -6.85 -0.26
N GLU A 41 -9.35 -8.00 -0.45
CA GLU A 41 -10.14 -8.28 -1.64
C GLU A 41 -11.38 -7.35 -1.72
N GLU A 42 -12.12 -7.25 -0.64
CA GLU A 42 -13.32 -6.38 -0.56
C GLU A 42 -12.97 -4.91 -0.84
N ILE A 43 -11.93 -4.40 -0.18
CA ILE A 43 -11.49 -3.02 -0.33
C ILE A 43 -10.89 -2.76 -1.72
N GLY A 44 -10.17 -3.74 -2.29
CA GLY A 44 -9.66 -3.65 -3.66
C GLY A 44 -10.78 -3.48 -4.68
N ILE A 45 -11.82 -4.30 -4.59
CA ILE A 45 -13.01 -4.21 -5.45
C ILE A 45 -13.73 -2.88 -5.23
N ALA A 46 -13.98 -2.49 -3.97
CA ALA A 46 -14.66 -1.25 -3.63
C ALA A 46 -13.90 -0.01 -4.13
N ALA A 47 -12.58 0.04 -3.98
CA ALA A 47 -11.75 1.14 -4.46
C ALA A 47 -11.83 1.28 -5.99
N ARG A 48 -11.71 0.16 -6.73
CA ARG A 48 -11.90 0.13 -8.19
C ARG A 48 -13.26 0.66 -8.60
N ASP A 49 -14.31 0.18 -7.97
CA ASP A 49 -15.69 0.54 -8.33
C ASP A 49 -16.02 2.01 -7.99
N LEU A 50 -15.35 2.57 -6.99
CA LEU A 50 -15.40 4.00 -6.67
C LEU A 50 -14.58 4.86 -7.64
N GLY A 51 -13.72 4.27 -8.47
CA GLY A 51 -12.93 4.97 -9.48
C GLY A 51 -11.53 5.39 -9.01
N VAL A 52 -11.03 4.80 -7.93
CA VAL A 52 -9.62 4.95 -7.51
C VAL A 52 -8.72 4.33 -8.58
N SER A 53 -7.65 5.03 -8.96
CA SER A 53 -6.72 4.54 -9.99
C SER A 53 -5.55 3.74 -9.40
N HIS A 54 -5.14 4.07 -8.17
CA HIS A 54 -4.04 3.39 -7.46
C HIS A 54 -4.45 3.14 -6.01
N LEU A 55 -4.40 1.90 -5.57
CA LEU A 55 -4.62 1.52 -4.17
C LEU A 55 -3.35 0.89 -3.62
N SER A 56 -2.68 1.55 -2.69
CA SER A 56 -1.49 1.02 -2.02
C SER A 56 -1.80 0.53 -0.61
N LEU A 57 -1.37 -0.69 -0.32
CA LEU A 57 -1.62 -1.39 0.94
C LEU A 57 -0.30 -1.67 1.66
N TYR A 58 -0.16 -1.19 2.90
CA TYR A 58 1.02 -1.42 3.73
C TYR A 58 0.99 -2.83 4.30
N ALA A 59 1.49 -3.79 3.52
CA ALA A 59 1.41 -5.23 3.83
C ALA A 59 2.46 -5.67 4.86
N PHE A 60 3.72 -5.18 4.73
CA PHE A 60 4.81 -5.54 5.63
C PHE A 60 5.89 -4.45 5.66
N SER A 61 6.11 -3.86 6.83
CA SER A 61 7.13 -2.81 6.99
C SER A 61 8.51 -3.38 7.28
N THR A 62 9.57 -2.61 7.02
CA THR A 62 10.95 -2.95 7.40
C THR A 62 11.09 -3.21 8.90
N GLU A 63 10.30 -2.54 9.75
CA GLU A 63 10.30 -2.74 11.19
C GLU A 63 9.68 -4.09 11.61
N ASN A 64 8.85 -4.71 10.77
CA ASN A 64 8.18 -5.97 11.07
C ASN A 64 9.14 -7.17 11.12
N TRP A 65 10.34 -7.08 10.56
CA TRP A 65 11.38 -8.09 10.72
C TRP A 65 11.79 -8.32 12.18
N LYS A 66 11.54 -7.34 13.06
CA LYS A 66 11.80 -7.47 14.51
C LYS A 66 10.79 -8.34 15.24
N ARG A 67 9.71 -8.77 14.58
CA ARG A 67 8.71 -9.67 15.13
C ARG A 67 9.28 -11.09 15.32
N PRO A 68 8.62 -11.94 16.14
CA PRO A 68 9.03 -13.34 16.28
C PRO A 68 9.13 -14.03 14.91
N LYS A 69 10.18 -14.82 14.69
CA LYS A 69 10.44 -15.49 13.40
C LYS A 69 9.24 -16.28 12.86
N GLY A 70 8.51 -16.99 13.74
CA GLY A 70 7.34 -17.76 13.35
C GLY A 70 6.19 -16.87 12.82
N GLU A 71 6.00 -15.65 13.38
CA GLU A 71 5.02 -14.70 12.87
C GLU A 71 5.44 -14.17 11.49
N VAL A 72 6.71 -13.80 11.32
CA VAL A 72 7.24 -13.32 10.04
C VAL A 72 7.09 -14.38 8.95
N MET A 73 7.48 -15.64 9.23
CA MET A 73 7.32 -16.73 8.26
C MET A 73 5.85 -16.99 7.91
N GLY A 74 4.95 -16.93 8.90
CA GLY A 74 3.52 -17.06 8.67
C GLY A 74 2.96 -15.95 7.78
N LEU A 75 3.40 -14.69 7.98
CA LEU A 75 3.00 -13.55 7.16
C LEU A 75 3.51 -13.68 5.72
N MET A 76 4.78 -14.06 5.52
CA MET A 76 5.35 -14.27 4.18
C MET A 76 4.63 -15.41 3.44
N GLY A 77 4.33 -16.52 4.14
CA GLY A 77 3.53 -17.62 3.58
C GLY A 77 2.13 -17.20 3.18
N LEU A 78 1.44 -16.42 4.03
CA LEU A 78 0.11 -15.89 3.75
C LEU A 78 0.12 -14.94 2.56
N PHE A 79 1.11 -14.05 2.49
CA PHE A 79 1.27 -13.09 1.41
C PHE A 79 1.51 -13.80 0.06
N ARG A 80 2.45 -14.74 0.03
CA ARG A 80 2.73 -15.56 -1.14
C ARG A 80 1.50 -16.34 -1.63
N TYR A 81 0.78 -16.99 -0.72
CA TYR A 81 -0.46 -17.69 -1.03
C TYR A 81 -1.51 -16.77 -1.64
N TYR A 82 -1.67 -15.57 -1.05
CA TYR A 82 -2.61 -14.57 -1.54
C TYR A 82 -2.26 -14.10 -2.96
N VAL A 83 -1.03 -13.65 -3.18
CA VAL A 83 -0.60 -13.12 -4.49
C VAL A 83 -0.81 -14.16 -5.57
N ARG A 84 -0.29 -15.38 -5.39
CA ARG A 84 -0.47 -16.47 -6.37
C ARG A 84 -1.94 -16.78 -6.65
N GLY A 85 -2.77 -16.84 -5.61
CA GLY A 85 -4.17 -17.17 -5.74
C GLY A 85 -5.03 -16.09 -6.41
N LYS A 86 -4.49 -14.85 -6.56
CA LYS A 86 -5.27 -13.71 -7.06
C LYS A 86 -4.92 -13.25 -8.47
N ILE A 87 -3.85 -13.75 -9.09
CA ILE A 87 -3.43 -13.33 -10.45
C ILE A 87 -4.59 -13.45 -11.45
N SER A 88 -5.28 -14.60 -11.50
CA SER A 88 -6.40 -14.81 -12.43
C SER A 88 -7.58 -13.86 -12.17
N ALA A 89 -7.85 -13.53 -10.89
CA ALA A 89 -8.89 -12.58 -10.54
C ALA A 89 -8.50 -11.14 -10.97
N MET A 90 -7.24 -10.76 -10.76
CA MET A 90 -6.72 -9.46 -11.21
C MET A 90 -6.87 -9.28 -12.71
N ASN A 91 -6.54 -10.31 -13.50
CA ASN A 91 -6.70 -10.27 -14.96
C ASN A 91 -8.17 -10.15 -15.37
N ARG A 92 -9.08 -10.94 -14.76
CA ARG A 92 -10.52 -10.83 -15.02
C ARG A 92 -11.06 -9.43 -14.70
N ASP A 93 -10.57 -8.83 -13.62
CA ASP A 93 -11.03 -7.56 -13.09
C ASP A 93 -10.25 -6.36 -13.69
N ASN A 94 -9.37 -6.62 -14.67
CA ASN A 94 -8.49 -5.64 -15.32
C ASN A 94 -7.69 -4.79 -14.31
N MET A 95 -7.19 -5.42 -13.24
CA MET A 95 -6.37 -4.79 -12.21
C MET A 95 -4.92 -5.25 -12.34
N ARG A 96 -3.97 -4.34 -12.12
CA ARG A 96 -2.53 -4.63 -12.18
C ARG A 96 -1.96 -4.74 -10.78
N MET A 97 -1.24 -5.82 -10.49
CA MET A 97 -0.46 -5.94 -9.26
C MET A 97 0.87 -5.24 -9.40
N ARG A 98 1.27 -4.50 -8.37
CA ARG A 98 2.58 -3.86 -8.27
C ARG A 98 3.12 -3.97 -6.85
N PHE A 99 4.44 -3.89 -6.71
CA PHE A 99 5.09 -4.06 -5.42
C PHE A 99 6.11 -2.94 -5.17
N ALA A 100 6.09 -2.38 -3.95
CA ALA A 100 7.02 -1.35 -3.50
C ALA A 100 7.75 -1.82 -2.24
N GLY A 101 9.07 -1.64 -2.20
CA GLY A 101 9.93 -1.97 -1.06
C GLY A 101 11.28 -2.53 -1.49
N ARG A 102 12.08 -2.98 -0.52
CA ARG A 102 13.34 -3.70 -0.79
C ARG A 102 13.06 -5.16 -1.12
N LEU A 103 12.55 -5.40 -2.34
CA LEU A 103 12.11 -6.72 -2.78
C LEU A 103 13.26 -7.73 -2.84
N VAL A 104 14.48 -7.26 -3.13
CA VAL A 104 15.69 -8.09 -3.19
C VAL A 104 16.11 -8.72 -1.86
N ASP A 105 15.64 -8.17 -0.73
CA ASP A 105 15.91 -8.70 0.61
C ASP A 105 14.85 -9.72 1.08
N LEU A 106 13.81 -9.96 0.26
CA LEU A 106 12.79 -10.98 0.53
C LEU A 106 13.32 -12.38 0.23
N PRO A 107 12.74 -13.45 0.83
CA PRO A 107 13.03 -14.82 0.41
C PRO A 107 12.82 -15.01 -1.10
N GLU A 108 13.69 -15.78 -1.76
CA GLU A 108 13.70 -15.97 -3.21
C GLU A 108 12.33 -16.43 -3.75
N ASP A 109 11.71 -17.38 -3.07
CA ASP A 109 10.37 -17.89 -3.43
C ASP A 109 9.24 -16.83 -3.32
N VAL A 110 9.46 -15.78 -2.53
CA VAL A 110 8.57 -14.61 -2.49
C VAL A 110 8.89 -13.70 -3.66
N GLN A 111 10.18 -13.41 -3.94
CA GLN A 111 10.58 -12.58 -5.09
C GLN A 111 10.02 -13.14 -6.40
N ASP A 112 10.14 -14.45 -6.60
CA ASP A 112 9.65 -15.14 -7.81
C ASP A 112 8.15 -14.93 -8.03
N ILE A 113 7.35 -15.07 -6.97
CA ILE A 113 5.89 -14.88 -7.09
C ILE A 113 5.48 -13.44 -7.32
N LEU A 114 6.27 -12.45 -6.80
CA LEU A 114 6.02 -11.04 -7.07
C LEU A 114 6.29 -10.74 -8.56
N HIS A 115 7.41 -11.23 -9.08
CA HIS A 115 7.77 -11.06 -10.48
C HIS A 115 6.74 -11.70 -11.41
N GLU A 116 6.33 -12.96 -11.13
CA GLU A 116 5.27 -13.64 -11.85
C GLU A 116 3.97 -12.83 -11.87
N ALA A 117 3.57 -12.27 -10.72
CA ALA A 117 2.35 -11.50 -10.62
C ALA A 117 2.39 -10.18 -11.40
N GLU A 118 3.52 -9.45 -11.35
CA GLU A 118 3.74 -8.23 -12.16
C GLU A 118 3.72 -8.54 -13.65
N GLU A 119 4.40 -9.60 -14.09
CA GLU A 119 4.44 -10.00 -15.49
C GLU A 119 3.05 -10.39 -16.00
N GLN A 120 2.34 -11.27 -15.27
CA GLN A 120 1.04 -11.79 -15.71
C GLN A 120 -0.08 -10.75 -15.66
N THR A 121 0.04 -9.70 -14.82
CA THR A 121 -0.97 -8.63 -14.73
C THR A 121 -0.54 -7.33 -15.39
N GLY A 122 0.68 -7.26 -15.91
CA GLY A 122 1.32 -6.03 -16.40
C GLY A 122 0.59 -5.34 -17.56
N ASN A 123 -0.15 -6.10 -18.37
CA ASN A 123 -0.93 -5.56 -19.49
C ASN A 123 -2.31 -5.03 -19.08
N ASN A 124 -2.73 -5.20 -17.82
CA ASN A 124 -3.99 -4.66 -17.34
C ASN A 124 -3.90 -3.13 -17.26
N THR A 125 -4.98 -2.46 -17.62
CA THR A 125 -5.05 -0.99 -17.78
C THR A 125 -5.98 -0.31 -16.77
N GLY A 126 -6.56 -1.08 -15.87
CA GLY A 126 -7.44 -0.59 -14.82
C GLY A 126 -6.67 -0.11 -13.58
N MET A 127 -7.21 -0.39 -12.40
CA MET A 127 -6.60 0.04 -11.14
C MET A 127 -5.30 -0.70 -10.84
N ASP A 128 -4.28 0.02 -10.39
CA ASP A 128 -3.09 -0.57 -9.77
C ASP A 128 -3.39 -0.93 -8.31
N LEU A 129 -3.24 -2.22 -7.97
CA LEU A 129 -3.21 -2.71 -6.61
C LEU A 129 -1.75 -2.89 -6.18
N ILE A 130 -1.28 -1.99 -5.31
CA ILE A 130 0.12 -1.87 -4.92
C ILE A 130 0.30 -2.45 -3.52
N PHE A 131 1.16 -3.45 -3.38
CA PHE A 131 1.55 -3.97 -2.07
C PHE A 131 2.90 -3.41 -1.64
N CYS A 132 2.90 -2.62 -0.56
CA CYS A 132 4.12 -2.15 0.07
C CYS A 132 4.62 -3.24 1.03
N ILE A 133 5.61 -4.03 0.58
CA ILE A 133 6.19 -5.16 1.30
C ILE A 133 7.69 -4.96 1.51
N ASN A 134 8.19 -5.27 2.71
CA ASN A 134 9.54 -4.88 3.13
C ASN A 134 9.80 -3.39 2.84
N TYR A 135 8.76 -2.58 3.06
CA TYR A 135 8.73 -1.17 2.74
C TYR A 135 8.98 -0.31 3.99
N GLY A 136 9.64 0.81 3.77
CA GLY A 136 9.78 1.89 4.74
C GLY A 136 10.22 3.15 4.02
N GLY A 137 9.51 4.28 4.20
CA GLY A 137 9.77 5.51 3.45
C GLY A 137 11.17 6.08 3.68
N ARG A 138 11.73 5.95 4.89
CA ARG A 138 13.14 6.33 5.14
C ARG A 138 14.10 5.48 4.32
N GLN A 139 13.82 4.18 4.20
CA GLN A 139 14.64 3.27 3.41
C GLN A 139 14.49 3.54 1.91
N GLU A 140 13.27 3.83 1.45
CA GLU A 140 13.01 4.22 0.06
C GLU A 140 13.83 5.44 -0.36
N ILE A 141 13.87 6.49 0.50
CA ILE A 141 14.68 7.69 0.24
C ILE A 141 16.17 7.33 0.14
N LEU A 142 16.70 6.55 1.09
CA LEU A 142 18.11 6.13 1.06
C LEU A 142 18.44 5.31 -0.18
N ASP A 143 17.56 4.37 -0.54
CA ASP A 143 17.75 3.54 -1.74
C ASP A 143 17.63 4.38 -3.01
N GLY A 144 16.74 5.37 -3.04
CA GLY A 144 16.62 6.33 -4.12
C GLY A 144 17.89 7.16 -4.31
N ILE A 145 18.43 7.72 -3.23
CA ILE A 145 19.70 8.45 -3.25
C ILE A 145 20.86 7.58 -3.74
N ASN A 146 20.97 6.36 -3.23
CA ASN A 146 22.03 5.43 -3.64
C ASN A 146 21.92 5.05 -5.12
N ARG A 147 20.71 4.82 -5.65
CA ARG A 147 20.49 4.58 -7.08
C ARG A 147 20.87 5.79 -7.93
N ALA A 148 20.52 7.00 -7.48
CA ALA A 148 20.90 8.23 -8.16
C ALA A 148 22.44 8.38 -8.22
N LEU A 149 23.13 8.19 -7.10
CA LEU A 149 24.59 8.23 -7.04
C LEU A 149 25.22 7.18 -7.95
N ALA A 150 24.71 5.95 -7.94
CA ALA A 150 25.18 4.88 -8.82
C ALA A 150 24.98 5.17 -10.30
N SER A 151 23.96 5.99 -10.65
CA SER A 151 23.73 6.46 -12.03
C SER A 151 24.60 7.66 -12.44
N GLY A 152 25.48 8.14 -11.56
CA GLY A 152 26.38 9.30 -11.80
C GLY A 152 25.77 10.65 -11.41
N LYS A 153 24.60 10.70 -10.78
CA LYS A 153 24.03 11.96 -10.27
C LYS A 153 24.83 12.45 -9.05
N THR A 154 25.24 13.71 -9.06
CA THR A 154 26.09 14.30 -8.02
C THR A 154 25.37 15.34 -7.16
N GLU A 155 24.22 15.83 -7.63
CA GLU A 155 23.42 16.83 -6.91
C GLU A 155 21.94 16.68 -7.24
N PHE A 156 21.10 17.22 -6.38
CA PHE A 156 19.65 17.31 -6.53
C PHE A 156 19.25 18.78 -6.48
N ALA A 157 18.78 19.34 -7.59
CA ALA A 157 18.38 20.74 -7.69
C ALA A 157 16.93 20.95 -7.23
N SER A 158 16.13 19.91 -7.29
CA SER A 158 14.73 19.92 -6.85
C SER A 158 14.31 18.55 -6.28
N GLU A 159 13.14 18.52 -5.65
CA GLU A 159 12.52 17.29 -5.16
C GLU A 159 12.17 16.31 -6.31
N ASP A 160 11.85 16.83 -7.49
CA ASP A 160 11.57 16.03 -8.69
C ASP A 160 12.76 15.22 -9.18
N ASP A 161 13.96 15.65 -8.86
CA ASP A 161 15.20 14.95 -9.20
C ASP A 161 15.35 13.60 -8.48
N LEU A 162 14.69 13.40 -7.33
CA LEU A 162 14.72 12.15 -6.60
C LEU A 162 13.64 11.16 -7.08
N ARG A 163 12.50 11.66 -7.57
CA ARG A 163 11.36 10.86 -8.00
C ARG A 163 11.72 9.68 -8.93
N PRO A 164 12.56 9.83 -9.99
CA PRO A 164 12.91 8.73 -10.89
C PRO A 164 13.60 7.55 -10.21
N TYR A 165 14.12 7.75 -9.01
CA TYR A 165 14.87 6.77 -8.24
C TYR A 165 14.07 6.16 -7.08
N LEU A 166 12.83 6.57 -6.84
CA LEU A 166 11.94 5.94 -5.86
C LEU A 166 11.48 4.55 -6.35
N TYR A 167 10.82 3.77 -5.50
CA TYR A 167 10.44 2.40 -5.86
C TYR A 167 9.43 2.32 -7.01
N LEU A 168 8.48 3.26 -7.07
CA LEU A 168 7.45 3.33 -8.10
C LEU A 168 7.35 4.77 -8.66
N PRO A 169 8.32 5.20 -9.49
CA PRO A 169 8.42 6.61 -9.92
C PRO A 169 7.26 7.08 -10.81
N ASP A 170 6.58 6.16 -11.48
CA ASP A 170 5.44 6.39 -12.37
C ASP A 170 4.09 6.42 -11.65
N VAL A 171 4.04 6.01 -10.37
CA VAL A 171 2.83 6.10 -9.55
C VAL A 171 2.70 7.50 -8.97
N PRO A 172 1.53 8.15 -9.08
CA PRO A 172 1.33 9.47 -8.49
C PRO A 172 1.41 9.43 -6.96
N ASP A 173 1.73 10.55 -6.34
CA ASP A 173 1.69 10.69 -4.90
C ASP A 173 0.29 10.36 -4.37
N PRO A 174 0.19 9.77 -3.16
CA PRO A 174 -1.12 9.47 -2.58
C PRO A 174 -1.87 10.75 -2.23
N ASP A 175 -3.11 10.85 -2.72
CA ASP A 175 -4.01 11.94 -2.36
C ASP A 175 -4.59 11.76 -0.95
N LEU A 176 -4.86 10.50 -0.58
CA LEU A 176 -5.49 10.12 0.68
C LEU A 176 -4.73 8.96 1.32
N LEU A 177 -4.30 9.14 2.56
CA LEU A 177 -3.71 8.10 3.39
C LEU A 177 -4.67 7.74 4.52
N ILE A 178 -5.04 6.46 4.59
CA ILE A 178 -5.96 5.91 5.58
C ILE A 178 -5.15 5.06 6.56
N ARG A 179 -5.45 5.17 7.86
CA ARG A 179 -4.97 4.20 8.85
C ARG A 179 -6.12 3.67 9.67
N THR A 180 -6.21 2.33 9.76
CA THR A 180 -7.17 1.62 10.60
C THR A 180 -6.61 1.36 11.99
N GLY A 181 -7.46 1.02 12.96
CA GLY A 181 -7.04 0.59 14.29
C GLY A 181 -6.82 1.70 15.32
N GLY A 182 -7.30 2.93 15.08
CA GLY A 182 -7.32 4.01 16.06
C GLY A 182 -5.98 4.70 16.35
N GLU A 183 -4.93 4.44 15.57
CA GLU A 183 -3.61 5.05 15.75
C GLU A 183 -3.43 6.27 14.83
N LEU A 184 -2.93 7.39 15.39
CA LEU A 184 -2.84 8.70 14.71
C LEU A 184 -1.42 8.97 14.17
N ARG A 185 -0.82 8.02 13.47
CA ARG A 185 0.51 8.14 12.83
C ARG A 185 0.58 7.28 11.57
N MET A 186 1.44 7.59 10.60
CA MET A 186 1.58 6.83 9.35
C MET A 186 2.71 5.80 9.37
N SER A 187 3.52 5.76 10.42
CA SER A 187 4.53 4.72 10.66
C SER A 187 5.46 4.47 9.47
N ASN A 188 6.08 5.53 8.94
CA ASN A 188 7.04 5.42 7.85
C ASN A 188 6.45 4.96 6.50
N PHE A 189 5.11 5.06 6.33
CA PHE A 189 4.42 4.75 5.09
C PHE A 189 4.34 5.98 4.20
N TRP A 190 4.73 5.86 2.94
CA TRP A 190 4.77 6.93 1.92
C TRP A 190 5.34 8.25 2.45
N LEU A 191 6.49 8.18 3.16
CA LEU A 191 7.05 9.33 3.88
C LEU A 191 7.39 10.50 2.95
N TRP A 192 7.96 10.22 1.78
CA TRP A 192 8.29 11.24 0.77
C TRP A 192 7.04 11.65 0.00
N SER A 193 6.41 10.71 -0.66
CA SER A 193 5.28 10.96 -1.56
C SER A 193 4.00 11.36 -0.83
N GLY A 194 3.89 11.10 0.47
CA GLY A 194 2.73 11.46 1.30
C GLY A 194 2.77 12.86 1.91
N ALA A 195 3.73 13.71 1.51
CA ALA A 195 3.93 15.04 2.11
C ALA A 195 2.69 15.95 2.01
N TYR A 196 1.91 15.83 0.96
CA TYR A 196 0.68 16.60 0.73
C TYR A 196 -0.60 15.76 0.75
N SER A 197 -0.51 14.53 1.26
CA SER A 197 -1.68 13.66 1.40
C SER A 197 -2.64 14.16 2.47
N GLU A 198 -3.93 13.99 2.23
CA GLU A 198 -4.93 14.09 3.28
C GLU A 198 -4.94 12.81 4.11
N TYR A 199 -5.23 12.92 5.41
CA TYR A 199 -5.25 11.77 6.32
C TYR A 199 -6.66 11.46 6.80
N TYR A 200 -6.98 10.14 6.84
CA TYR A 200 -8.19 9.63 7.47
C TYR A 200 -7.82 8.52 8.46
N PHE A 201 -8.20 8.69 9.70
CA PHE A 201 -7.95 7.72 10.78
C PHE A 201 -9.26 7.06 11.16
N SER A 202 -9.30 5.72 11.11
CA SER A 202 -10.45 4.91 11.48
C SER A 202 -10.17 4.15 12.75
N ASP A 203 -11.13 4.17 13.70
CA ASP A 203 -11.06 3.37 14.92
C ASP A 203 -11.29 1.87 14.66
N LYS A 204 -11.91 1.52 13.52
CA LYS A 204 -12.10 0.13 13.13
C LYS A 204 -10.78 -0.57 12.92
N TYR A 205 -10.66 -1.80 13.37
CA TYR A 205 -9.56 -2.69 13.00
C TYR A 205 -9.64 -3.08 11.53
N TRP A 206 -8.51 -3.34 10.90
CA TRP A 206 -8.47 -3.67 9.48
C TRP A 206 -9.45 -4.79 9.08
N PRO A 207 -9.59 -5.93 9.82
CA PRO A 207 -10.56 -6.97 9.44
C PRO A 207 -12.04 -6.53 9.44
N ASP A 208 -12.37 -5.45 10.15
CA ASP A 208 -13.71 -4.89 10.24
C ASP A 208 -13.89 -3.60 9.40
N PHE A 209 -12.86 -3.20 8.66
CA PHE A 209 -12.89 -2.05 7.76
C PHE A 209 -13.51 -2.47 6.42
N ASP A 210 -14.73 -2.06 6.16
CA ASP A 210 -15.54 -2.45 5.02
C ASP A 210 -15.60 -1.40 3.90
N ALA A 211 -16.27 -1.73 2.80
CA ALA A 211 -16.47 -0.82 1.67
C ALA A 211 -17.21 0.49 2.05
N GLN A 212 -18.06 0.46 3.07
CA GLN A 212 -18.76 1.66 3.55
C GLN A 212 -17.79 2.61 4.27
N GLU A 213 -16.85 2.06 5.06
CA GLU A 213 -15.82 2.87 5.72
C GLU A 213 -14.85 3.49 4.70
N LEU A 214 -14.46 2.74 3.65
CA LEU A 214 -13.68 3.30 2.55
C LEU A 214 -14.43 4.46 1.87
N LYS A 215 -15.72 4.27 1.60
CA LYS A 215 -16.55 5.32 1.01
C LYS A 215 -16.62 6.57 1.89
N LYS A 216 -16.80 6.42 3.21
CA LYS A 216 -16.77 7.55 4.16
C LYS A 216 -15.42 8.28 4.14
N ALA A 217 -14.31 7.55 4.05
CA ALA A 217 -12.98 8.16 3.95
C ALA A 217 -12.85 9.00 2.67
N ILE A 218 -13.30 8.49 1.53
CA ILE A 218 -13.29 9.20 0.24
C ILE A 218 -14.24 10.40 0.28
N GLU A 219 -15.44 10.28 0.85
CA GLU A 219 -16.36 11.41 1.02
C GLU A 219 -15.79 12.49 1.95
N SER A 220 -15.05 12.09 2.98
CA SER A 220 -14.34 13.03 3.85
C SER A 220 -13.26 13.81 3.09
N TYR A 221 -12.49 13.11 2.23
CA TYR A 221 -11.51 13.71 1.34
C TYR A 221 -12.17 14.70 0.37
N ALA A 222 -13.28 14.31 -0.28
CA ALA A 222 -13.99 15.14 -1.25
C ALA A 222 -14.51 16.49 -0.68
N ARG A 223 -14.77 16.54 0.64
CA ARG A 223 -15.25 17.76 1.32
C ARG A 223 -14.13 18.71 1.75
N ARG A 224 -12.86 18.33 1.60
CA ARG A 224 -11.72 19.17 2.02
C ARG A 224 -11.29 20.11 0.90
N GLU A 225 -11.08 21.38 1.24
CA GLU A 225 -10.41 22.33 0.37
C GLU A 225 -8.89 22.11 0.42
N ARG A 226 -8.29 21.79 -0.71
CA ARG A 226 -6.83 21.62 -0.81
C ARG A 226 -6.22 22.92 -1.35
N ARG A 227 -5.51 23.65 -0.51
CA ARG A 227 -4.97 24.98 -0.85
C ARG A 227 -3.52 24.96 -1.34
N TYR A 228 -2.78 23.86 -1.17
CA TYR A 228 -1.37 23.71 -1.61
C TYR A 228 -0.49 24.95 -1.35
N GLY A 229 -0.68 25.63 -0.20
CA GLY A 229 0.06 26.86 0.14
C GLY A 229 -0.42 28.15 -0.57
N THR A 230 -1.46 28.09 -1.37
CA THR A 230 -2.11 29.30 -1.93
C THR A 230 -3.22 29.77 -1.00
N ALA A 231 -3.24 31.12 -0.73
CA ALA A 231 -4.25 31.75 0.12
C ALA A 231 -5.64 31.78 -0.54
#